data_66b2a3cbfbbb15b64ff94e6aa55254b6
#
_entry.id   66b2a3cbfbbb15b64ff94e6aa55254b6
#
_cell.length_a   1.000
_cell.length_b   1.000
_cell.length_c   1.000
_cell.angle_alpha   90.00
_cell.angle_beta   90.00
_cell.angle_gamma   90.00
#
_symmetry.space_group_name_H-M   'P 1'
#
loop_
_entity.id
_entity.type
_entity.pdbx_description
1 polymer ?
#
loop_
_entity_poly.entity_id
_entity_poly.type
_entity_poly.pdbx_seq_one_letter_code
_entity_poly.pdbx_strand_id
1 'polypeptide(L)'
;MDWLVSTFRKSVLTISLCVTALMLHAQRNTPCGPVPTEHQLRWQDMEMYAFIHYSLNTYTDQEWGYGNEDPHLFNPSDLDCRQWARVCKQAGMKGIIFTAKHHCGFCMWPSKYTEYSVKSSPWKDGKGDVVRELAEACREEGLAYAVYLSPWDRNHPEYGRPEYITYFRNQLRELLTEYGDMFEVWFDGANGGDGWYGGANERRHIDRTTYYEWPETYRMIRELQPKALIWNDGGNRGDLRWVGTEAGFIGETNWSLLNDKGDVPYQQLHYGLENGNVWVPGETNTSIRPGWFYHAPEDAQVKSLSKLMDTYYKSVGRNSCLLLNFPIMPNGRIHPTDSLRGIAFKKMIDEVFKNDLAKKAKISQSSLPDGKGTATIITFKKPTDFNRFVAEEDIRYGQRVKKFSLEAEVDGRWIPLKDELANDGDGLTTIGHRRIICFPTVTAKRLRFTILDSKCDPIIKRTSVYLAPALTGDIPNSGEKRSSNLHYFFSHPKQMMIDFEQQQTITAFRYLPPQTTHEGLVTHYTLWASNDWKEWQKVASGEFSNIVNNPIWQTIQFEAPIKVKILRLDADHLTDGERMAFDDVEVVGPALKR
;
A
#
# COMPACT_ATOMS: atom_id res chain seq x y z
N MET A 1 -19.71 59.73 -39.29
CA MET A 1 -19.00 58.55 -39.83
C MET A 1 -18.00 58.01 -38.84
N ASP A 2 -17.33 58.85 -38.07
CA ASP A 2 -16.29 58.39 -37.10
C ASP A 2 -16.80 57.60 -35.90
N TRP A 3 -18.04 57.80 -35.46
CA TRP A 3 -18.60 57.06 -34.32
C TRP A 3 -18.91 55.59 -34.72
N LEU A 4 -19.37 55.32 -35.91
CA LEU A 4 -19.64 53.95 -36.44
C LEU A 4 -18.33 53.14 -36.62
N VAL A 5 -17.25 53.80 -37.08
CA VAL A 5 -15.95 53.19 -37.27
C VAL A 5 -15.29 52.86 -35.91
N SER A 6 -15.44 53.75 -34.89
CA SER A 6 -14.96 53.50 -33.54
C SER A 6 -15.66 52.32 -32.85
N THR A 7 -16.99 52.22 -33.01
CA THR A 7 -17.79 51.15 -32.43
C THR A 7 -17.49 49.82 -33.11
N PHE A 8 -17.31 49.80 -34.43
CA PHE A 8 -16.92 48.60 -35.17
C PHE A 8 -15.52 48.08 -34.78
N ARG A 9 -14.54 48.99 -34.65
CA ARG A 9 -13.19 48.64 -34.16
C ARG A 9 -13.19 48.06 -32.74
N LYS A 10 -13.98 48.63 -31.82
CA LYS A 10 -14.13 48.10 -30.45
C LYS A 10 -14.77 46.70 -30.44
N SER A 11 -15.83 46.51 -31.26
CA SER A 11 -16.47 45.19 -31.37
C SER A 11 -15.56 44.14 -31.98
N VAL A 12 -14.78 44.46 -33.02
CA VAL A 12 -13.80 43.53 -33.62
C VAL A 12 -12.68 43.19 -32.65
N LEU A 13 -12.20 44.18 -31.87
CA LEU A 13 -11.15 43.94 -30.84
C LEU A 13 -11.67 43.03 -29.71
N THR A 14 -12.92 43.25 -29.26
CA THR A 14 -13.58 42.42 -28.23
C THR A 14 -13.82 41.01 -28.72
N ILE A 15 -14.29 40.83 -29.95
CA ILE A 15 -14.46 39.49 -30.55
C ILE A 15 -13.12 38.80 -30.73
N SER A 16 -12.07 39.50 -31.19
CA SER A 16 -10.73 38.95 -31.31
C SER A 16 -10.17 38.52 -29.97
N LEU A 17 -10.31 39.33 -28.92
CA LEU A 17 -9.90 38.97 -27.56
C LEU A 17 -10.69 37.79 -27.01
N CYS A 18 -11.98 37.71 -27.24
CA CYS A 18 -12.82 36.57 -26.84
C CYS A 18 -12.43 35.29 -27.57
N VAL A 19 -12.17 35.35 -28.88
CA VAL A 19 -11.72 34.21 -29.68
C VAL A 19 -10.34 33.76 -29.28
N THR A 20 -9.41 34.71 -29.00
CA THR A 20 -8.06 34.38 -28.50
C THR A 20 -8.13 33.77 -27.12
N ALA A 21 -8.96 34.29 -26.21
CA ALA A 21 -9.18 33.72 -24.88
C ALA A 21 -9.85 32.33 -24.96
N LEU A 22 -10.80 32.10 -25.87
CA LEU A 22 -11.40 30.79 -26.13
C LEU A 22 -10.38 29.80 -26.72
N MET A 23 -9.54 30.25 -27.65
CA MET A 23 -8.47 29.44 -28.22
C MET A 23 -7.40 29.06 -27.17
N LEU A 24 -7.00 30.01 -26.33
CA LEU A 24 -6.08 29.76 -25.21
C LEU A 24 -6.70 28.82 -24.16
N HIS A 25 -7.99 28.94 -23.90
CA HIS A 25 -8.71 28.04 -23.01
C HIS A 25 -8.87 26.62 -23.59
N ALA A 26 -9.17 26.52 -24.90
CA ALA A 26 -9.21 25.25 -25.62
C ALA A 26 -7.85 24.58 -25.71
N GLN A 27 -6.77 25.35 -25.86
CA GLN A 27 -5.40 24.83 -25.89
C GLN A 27 -4.91 24.33 -24.53
N ARG A 28 -5.39 24.90 -23.42
CA ARG A 28 -5.11 24.44 -22.06
C ARG A 28 -5.75 23.08 -21.74
N ASN A 29 -6.88 22.77 -22.35
CA ASN A 29 -7.66 21.56 -22.09
C ASN A 29 -7.40 20.43 -23.08
N THR A 30 -6.32 20.48 -23.86
CA THR A 30 -5.90 19.38 -24.72
C THR A 30 -5.16 18.31 -23.92
N PRO A 31 -5.37 17.01 -24.18
CA PRO A 31 -4.61 15.95 -23.54
C PRO A 31 -3.10 16.10 -23.73
N CYS A 32 -2.33 15.85 -22.68
CA CYS A 32 -0.87 15.83 -22.67
C CYS A 32 -0.38 14.39 -22.46
N GLY A 33 -0.22 13.64 -23.53
CA GLY A 33 0.08 12.22 -23.48
C GLY A 33 -1.13 11.36 -23.08
N PRO A 34 -0.93 10.15 -22.56
CA PRO A 34 -2.00 9.29 -22.08
C PRO A 34 -2.79 9.94 -20.93
N VAL A 35 -4.11 9.69 -20.93
CA VAL A 35 -5.03 10.19 -19.92
C VAL A 35 -5.75 9.03 -19.23
N PRO A 36 -6.19 9.19 -17.97
CA PRO A 36 -6.97 8.18 -17.28
C PRO A 36 -8.34 7.98 -17.91
N THR A 37 -8.85 6.76 -17.83
CA THR A 37 -10.26 6.46 -18.06
C THR A 37 -11.12 7.03 -16.92
N GLU A 38 -12.44 7.14 -17.12
CA GLU A 38 -13.36 7.53 -16.05
C GLU A 38 -13.33 6.58 -14.85
N HIS A 39 -13.06 5.28 -15.09
CA HIS A 39 -12.94 4.29 -14.02
C HIS A 39 -11.68 4.51 -13.20
N GLN A 40 -10.55 4.80 -13.86
CA GLN A 40 -9.30 5.14 -13.18
C GLN A 40 -9.40 6.47 -12.41
N LEU A 41 -10.12 7.47 -12.93
CA LEU A 41 -10.39 8.73 -12.21
C LEU A 41 -11.18 8.46 -10.92
N ARG A 42 -12.28 7.70 -11.00
CA ARG A 42 -13.07 7.32 -9.82
C ARG A 42 -12.26 6.54 -8.80
N TRP A 43 -11.41 5.64 -9.27
CA TRP A 43 -10.51 4.87 -8.41
C TRP A 43 -9.50 5.80 -7.70
N GLN A 44 -8.86 6.74 -8.41
CA GLN A 44 -7.95 7.70 -7.79
C GLN A 44 -8.66 8.60 -6.76
N ASP A 45 -9.92 8.97 -7.00
CA ASP A 45 -10.75 9.73 -6.04
C ASP A 45 -11.12 8.92 -4.78
N MET A 46 -11.00 7.59 -4.80
CA MET A 46 -11.15 6.77 -3.59
C MET A 46 -10.04 7.04 -2.57
N GLU A 47 -8.82 7.31 -3.00
CA GLU A 47 -7.60 7.51 -2.21
C GLU A 47 -7.22 6.33 -1.31
N MET A 48 -8.18 5.76 -0.55
CA MET A 48 -7.96 4.66 0.38
C MET A 48 -9.08 3.62 0.30
N TYR A 49 -8.69 2.36 0.29
CA TYR A 49 -9.59 1.22 0.41
C TYR A 49 -8.87 0.08 1.14
N ALA A 50 -9.65 -0.89 1.62
CA ALA A 50 -9.13 -1.96 2.47
C ALA A 50 -8.83 -3.22 1.68
N PHE A 51 -7.81 -3.96 2.11
CA PHE A 51 -7.63 -5.36 1.84
C PHE A 51 -8.11 -6.18 3.04
N ILE A 52 -8.67 -7.36 2.81
CA ILE A 52 -8.97 -8.33 3.86
C ILE A 52 -8.41 -9.68 3.47
N HIS A 53 -7.44 -10.15 4.26
CA HIS A 53 -6.88 -11.48 4.15
C HIS A 53 -7.49 -12.40 5.21
N TYR A 54 -8.15 -13.44 4.75
CA TYR A 54 -8.73 -14.48 5.58
C TYR A 54 -8.86 -15.78 4.80
N SER A 55 -8.29 -16.86 5.30
CA SER A 55 -8.31 -18.17 4.67
C SER A 55 -7.85 -19.24 5.67
N LEU A 56 -7.58 -20.47 5.22
CA LEU A 56 -6.93 -21.51 6.02
C LEU A 56 -5.59 -21.07 6.59
N ASN A 57 -4.88 -20.15 5.93
CA ASN A 57 -3.65 -19.52 6.38
C ASN A 57 -3.75 -18.95 7.81
N THR A 58 -4.89 -18.33 8.15
CA THR A 58 -5.18 -17.82 9.49
C THR A 58 -5.17 -18.92 10.56
N TYR A 59 -5.57 -20.15 10.20
CA TYR A 59 -5.67 -21.28 11.13
C TYR A 59 -4.39 -22.11 11.20
N THR A 60 -3.53 -22.02 10.19
CA THR A 60 -2.24 -22.71 10.15
C THR A 60 -1.07 -21.82 10.56
N ASP A 61 -1.36 -20.54 10.87
CA ASP A 61 -0.37 -19.53 11.26
C ASP A 61 0.74 -19.36 10.20
N GLN A 62 0.33 -19.28 8.91
CA GLN A 62 1.24 -19.17 7.77
C GLN A 62 0.79 -18.09 6.80
N GLU A 63 1.76 -17.35 6.23
CA GLU A 63 1.50 -16.39 5.15
C GLU A 63 1.12 -17.11 3.86
N TRP A 64 1.79 -18.22 3.55
CA TRP A 64 1.54 -19.01 2.35
C TRP A 64 1.27 -20.47 2.72
N GLY A 65 0.01 -20.88 2.68
CA GLY A 65 -0.36 -22.28 2.80
C GLY A 65 0.21 -23.13 1.64
N TYR A 66 0.47 -24.39 1.90
CA TYR A 66 1.09 -25.31 0.93
C TYR A 66 0.08 -25.91 -0.08
N GLY A 67 -1.23 -25.81 0.22
CA GLY A 67 -2.32 -26.33 -0.62
C GLY A 67 -2.82 -27.72 -0.21
N ASN A 68 -2.39 -28.22 0.95
CA ASN A 68 -2.85 -29.49 1.53
C ASN A 68 -3.48 -29.31 2.92
N GLU A 69 -3.73 -28.08 3.32
CA GLU A 69 -4.37 -27.77 4.59
C GLU A 69 -5.78 -28.40 4.65
N ASP A 70 -6.13 -28.93 5.81
CA ASP A 70 -7.44 -29.56 6.00
C ASP A 70 -8.56 -28.49 5.98
N PRO A 71 -9.54 -28.56 5.06
CA PRO A 71 -10.71 -27.67 5.07
C PRO A 71 -11.48 -27.61 6.39
N HIS A 72 -11.42 -28.67 7.20
CA HIS A 72 -12.08 -28.73 8.51
C HIS A 72 -11.51 -27.74 9.53
N LEU A 73 -10.31 -27.20 9.30
CA LEU A 73 -9.74 -26.13 10.12
C LEU A 73 -10.54 -24.83 10.00
N PHE A 74 -11.20 -24.59 8.86
CA PHE A 74 -11.99 -23.39 8.66
C PHE A 74 -13.33 -23.50 9.42
N ASN A 75 -13.33 -23.04 10.67
CA ASN A 75 -14.53 -23.07 11.51
C ASN A 75 -14.60 -21.83 12.43
N PRO A 76 -14.78 -20.61 11.89
CA PRO A 76 -14.90 -19.40 12.70
C PRO A 76 -16.12 -19.45 13.62
N SER A 77 -15.90 -19.14 14.90
CA SER A 77 -16.96 -19.15 15.92
C SER A 77 -17.87 -17.92 15.89
N ASP A 78 -17.41 -16.82 15.28
CA ASP A 78 -18.10 -15.50 15.33
C ASP A 78 -17.79 -14.65 14.09
N LEU A 79 -17.85 -15.26 12.89
CA LEU A 79 -17.62 -14.55 11.64
C LEU A 79 -18.69 -13.46 11.43
N ASP A 80 -18.24 -12.22 11.24
CA ASP A 80 -19.12 -11.07 11.02
C ASP A 80 -18.54 -10.11 9.95
N CYS A 81 -18.87 -10.35 8.70
CA CYS A 81 -18.49 -9.47 7.59
C CYS A 81 -19.04 -8.05 7.72
N ARG A 82 -20.15 -7.85 8.45
CA ARG A 82 -20.66 -6.51 8.76
C ARG A 82 -19.74 -5.74 9.71
N GLN A 83 -19.11 -6.44 10.67
CA GLN A 83 -18.08 -5.80 11.52
C GLN A 83 -16.88 -5.37 10.67
N TRP A 84 -16.44 -6.20 9.72
CA TRP A 84 -15.35 -5.83 8.81
C TRP A 84 -15.69 -4.58 8.02
N ALA A 85 -16.85 -4.56 7.36
CA ALA A 85 -17.30 -3.42 6.57
C ALA A 85 -17.42 -2.14 7.42
N ARG A 86 -18.03 -2.22 8.62
CA ARG A 86 -18.13 -1.06 9.53
C ARG A 86 -16.77 -0.54 9.98
N VAL A 87 -15.84 -1.42 10.34
CA VAL A 87 -14.48 -1.02 10.75
C VAL A 87 -13.77 -0.34 9.59
N CYS A 88 -13.77 -0.94 8.40
CA CYS A 88 -13.15 -0.35 7.20
C CYS A 88 -13.75 1.02 6.87
N LYS A 89 -15.08 1.17 6.91
CA LYS A 89 -15.76 2.46 6.70
C LYS A 89 -15.34 3.50 7.73
N GLN A 90 -15.32 3.14 9.01
CA GLN A 90 -14.90 4.03 10.10
C GLN A 90 -13.41 4.39 9.99
N ALA A 91 -12.59 3.50 9.45
CA ALA A 91 -11.18 3.77 9.11
C ALA A 91 -11.01 4.61 7.82
N GLY A 92 -12.11 5.04 7.19
CA GLY A 92 -12.10 5.95 6.02
C GLY A 92 -11.93 5.25 4.69
N MET A 93 -11.95 3.92 4.66
CA MET A 93 -11.88 3.14 3.42
C MET A 93 -13.12 3.34 2.57
N LYS A 94 -12.95 3.38 1.26
CA LYS A 94 -14.04 3.58 0.28
C LYS A 94 -14.51 2.28 -0.35
N GLY A 95 -13.73 1.22 -0.22
CA GLY A 95 -14.04 -0.11 -0.73
C GLY A 95 -13.25 -1.17 0.02
N ILE A 96 -13.54 -2.43 -0.30
CA ILE A 96 -12.85 -3.60 0.23
C ILE A 96 -12.52 -4.55 -0.92
N ILE A 97 -11.27 -4.98 -1.01
CA ILE A 97 -10.83 -6.13 -1.81
C ILE A 97 -10.71 -7.33 -0.86
N PHE A 98 -11.33 -8.45 -1.21
CA PHE A 98 -11.32 -9.66 -0.42
C PHE A 98 -10.52 -10.78 -1.09
N THR A 99 -9.66 -11.46 -0.34
CA THR A 99 -8.95 -12.65 -0.81
C THR A 99 -9.91 -13.84 -0.94
N ALA A 100 -10.66 -13.87 -2.04
CA ALA A 100 -11.61 -14.95 -2.30
C ALA A 100 -10.90 -16.33 -2.43
N LYS A 101 -9.71 -16.35 -3.02
CA LYS A 101 -8.80 -17.51 -3.08
C LYS A 101 -7.36 -17.03 -3.05
N HIS A 102 -6.62 -17.39 -2.01
CA HIS A 102 -5.16 -17.16 -1.90
C HIS A 102 -4.37 -18.31 -2.54
N HIS A 103 -3.05 -18.27 -2.54
CA HIS A 103 -2.15 -19.24 -3.20
C HIS A 103 -2.34 -20.70 -2.75
N CYS A 104 -2.83 -20.94 -1.52
CA CYS A 104 -3.15 -22.28 -1.06
C CYS A 104 -4.27 -22.95 -1.88
N GLY A 105 -5.07 -22.19 -2.63
CA GLY A 105 -6.15 -22.68 -3.47
C GLY A 105 -7.49 -22.85 -2.76
N PHE A 106 -7.57 -22.58 -1.44
CA PHE A 106 -8.83 -22.69 -0.69
C PHE A 106 -9.79 -21.55 -1.06
N CYS A 107 -11.00 -21.94 -1.51
CA CYS A 107 -12.02 -20.99 -1.95
C CYS A 107 -12.92 -20.56 -0.79
N MET A 108 -13.01 -19.26 -0.55
CA MET A 108 -13.85 -18.66 0.49
C MET A 108 -15.33 -18.57 0.08
N TRP A 109 -15.71 -19.18 -1.04
CA TRP A 109 -17.09 -19.37 -1.53
C TRP A 109 -17.28 -20.83 -1.94
N PRO A 110 -18.53 -21.33 -1.99
CA PRO A 110 -18.83 -22.73 -2.36
C PRO A 110 -18.69 -22.94 -3.87
N SER A 111 -17.48 -22.81 -4.41
CA SER A 111 -17.18 -22.98 -5.83
C SER A 111 -17.71 -24.31 -6.38
N LYS A 112 -18.28 -24.28 -7.58
CA LYS A 112 -18.79 -25.47 -8.29
C LYS A 112 -17.66 -26.32 -8.87
N TYR A 113 -16.43 -25.79 -8.90
CA TYR A 113 -15.31 -26.38 -9.63
C TYR A 113 -14.28 -27.07 -8.72
N THR A 114 -14.41 -26.95 -7.40
CA THR A 114 -13.53 -27.63 -6.44
C THR A 114 -14.26 -27.97 -5.15
N GLU A 115 -13.84 -29.06 -4.52
CA GLU A 115 -14.23 -29.38 -3.13
C GLU A 115 -13.35 -28.63 -2.11
N TYR A 116 -12.18 -28.10 -2.51
CA TYR A 116 -11.27 -27.37 -1.63
C TYR A 116 -11.78 -25.95 -1.40
N SER A 117 -12.84 -25.86 -0.58
CA SER A 117 -13.57 -24.62 -0.32
C SER A 117 -14.34 -24.68 0.99
N VAL A 118 -14.95 -23.56 1.39
CA VAL A 118 -15.82 -23.45 2.57
C VAL A 118 -16.95 -24.50 2.61
N LYS A 119 -17.36 -25.04 1.47
CA LYS A 119 -18.39 -26.11 1.44
C LYS A 119 -17.92 -27.44 2.05
N SER A 120 -16.62 -27.67 2.13
CA SER A 120 -16.01 -28.84 2.78
C SER A 120 -15.62 -28.57 4.23
N SER A 121 -15.89 -27.38 4.76
CA SER A 121 -15.64 -27.01 6.14
C SER A 121 -16.85 -27.31 7.03
N PRO A 122 -16.68 -27.46 8.36
CA PRO A 122 -17.80 -27.58 9.29
C PRO A 122 -18.57 -26.26 9.49
N TRP A 123 -18.00 -25.13 9.06
CA TRP A 123 -18.64 -23.84 9.21
C TRP A 123 -19.97 -23.78 8.46
N LYS A 124 -21.04 -23.44 9.20
CA LYS A 124 -22.43 -23.41 8.71
C LYS A 124 -22.87 -24.72 7.99
N ASP A 125 -22.35 -25.87 8.45
CA ASP A 125 -22.61 -27.18 7.82
C ASP A 125 -22.25 -27.21 6.32
N GLY A 126 -21.16 -26.54 5.93
CA GLY A 126 -20.71 -26.44 4.54
C GLY A 126 -21.56 -25.53 3.64
N LYS A 127 -22.51 -24.77 4.22
CA LYS A 127 -23.41 -23.86 3.47
C LYS A 127 -22.98 -22.39 3.52
N GLY A 128 -21.84 -22.12 4.12
CA GLY A 128 -21.32 -20.76 4.24
C GLY A 128 -20.77 -20.23 2.91
N ASP A 129 -20.79 -18.89 2.75
CA ASP A 129 -20.25 -18.17 1.61
C ASP A 129 -19.74 -16.81 2.11
N VAL A 130 -18.44 -16.73 2.42
CA VAL A 130 -17.83 -15.52 2.99
C VAL A 130 -17.80 -14.39 1.95
N VAL A 131 -17.61 -14.75 0.67
CA VAL A 131 -17.60 -13.78 -0.44
C VAL A 131 -18.95 -13.08 -0.53
N ARG A 132 -20.05 -13.82 -0.44
CA ARG A 132 -21.41 -13.26 -0.46
C ARG A 132 -21.70 -12.41 0.77
N GLU A 133 -21.37 -12.93 1.95
CA GLU A 133 -21.61 -12.19 3.20
C GLU A 133 -20.89 -10.87 3.22
N LEU A 134 -19.66 -10.81 2.70
CA LEU A 134 -18.92 -9.56 2.62
C LEU A 134 -19.43 -8.63 1.51
N ALA A 135 -19.77 -9.16 0.33
CA ALA A 135 -20.35 -8.35 -0.74
C ALA A 135 -21.66 -7.67 -0.31
N GLU A 136 -22.51 -8.40 0.45
CA GLU A 136 -23.73 -7.85 1.04
C GLU A 136 -23.43 -6.80 2.11
N ALA A 137 -22.50 -7.06 3.02
CA ALA A 137 -22.08 -6.12 4.05
C ALA A 137 -21.50 -4.82 3.45
N CYS A 138 -20.70 -4.91 2.39
CA CYS A 138 -20.20 -3.74 1.67
C CYS A 138 -21.34 -2.90 1.07
N ARG A 139 -22.34 -3.56 0.47
CA ARG A 139 -23.51 -2.88 -0.10
C ARG A 139 -24.34 -2.19 0.99
N GLU A 140 -24.57 -2.85 2.10
CA GLU A 140 -25.30 -2.28 3.26
C GLU A 140 -24.59 -1.04 3.83
N GLU A 141 -23.25 -1.08 3.90
CA GLU A 141 -22.44 0.02 4.42
C GLU A 141 -22.10 1.10 3.36
N GLY A 142 -22.45 0.88 2.09
CA GLY A 142 -22.14 1.80 0.99
C GLY A 142 -20.66 1.85 0.62
N LEU A 143 -19.97 0.71 0.79
CA LEU A 143 -18.59 0.50 0.34
C LEU A 143 -18.57 -0.15 -1.04
N ALA A 144 -17.61 0.20 -1.87
CA ALA A 144 -17.31 -0.55 -3.08
C ALA A 144 -16.74 -1.94 -2.71
N TYR A 145 -16.99 -2.93 -3.58
CA TYR A 145 -16.55 -4.30 -3.36
C TYR A 145 -15.65 -4.78 -4.50
N ALA A 146 -14.68 -5.61 -4.20
CA ALA A 146 -13.76 -6.22 -5.16
C ALA A 146 -13.23 -7.56 -4.65
N VAL A 147 -12.65 -8.35 -5.55
CA VAL A 147 -12.09 -9.66 -5.22
C VAL A 147 -10.65 -9.79 -5.68
N TYR A 148 -9.88 -10.52 -4.87
CA TYR A 148 -8.59 -11.09 -5.18
C TYR A 148 -8.78 -12.56 -5.51
N LEU A 149 -8.30 -12.99 -6.65
CA LEU A 149 -8.25 -14.39 -7.06
C LEU A 149 -6.83 -14.76 -7.46
N SER A 150 -6.12 -15.51 -6.61
CA SER A 150 -4.77 -15.98 -6.95
C SER A 150 -4.78 -16.80 -8.24
N PRO A 151 -4.00 -16.44 -9.27
CA PRO A 151 -3.78 -17.29 -10.42
C PRO A 151 -2.97 -18.54 -10.08
N TRP A 152 -2.04 -18.41 -9.13
CA TRP A 152 -1.30 -19.54 -8.59
C TRP A 152 -2.19 -20.34 -7.63
N ASP A 153 -2.26 -21.65 -7.82
CA ASP A 153 -3.07 -22.56 -7.01
C ASP A 153 -2.22 -23.76 -6.61
N ARG A 154 -1.77 -23.76 -5.36
CA ARG A 154 -0.89 -24.80 -4.81
C ARG A 154 -1.63 -26.11 -4.53
N ASN A 155 -2.96 -26.11 -4.49
CA ASN A 155 -3.78 -27.31 -4.30
C ASN A 155 -4.05 -28.03 -5.62
N HIS A 156 -4.35 -27.30 -6.71
CA HIS A 156 -4.94 -27.91 -7.92
C HIS A 156 -3.95 -28.80 -8.68
N PRO A 157 -4.30 -30.08 -8.97
CA PRO A 157 -3.38 -31.04 -9.62
C PRO A 157 -2.95 -30.61 -11.02
N GLU A 158 -3.77 -29.85 -11.74
CA GLU A 158 -3.47 -29.43 -13.12
C GLU A 158 -2.82 -28.03 -13.19
N TYR A 159 -2.48 -27.38 -12.06
CA TYR A 159 -1.74 -26.13 -12.11
C TYR A 159 -0.44 -26.28 -12.93
N GLY A 160 -0.13 -25.33 -13.77
CA GLY A 160 1.02 -25.38 -14.69
C GLY A 160 0.74 -26.14 -16.00
N ARG A 161 -0.49 -26.68 -16.19
CA ARG A 161 -0.97 -27.33 -17.41
C ARG A 161 -2.12 -26.54 -18.06
N PRO A 162 -2.41 -26.72 -19.37
CA PRO A 162 -3.46 -25.95 -20.05
C PRO A 162 -4.85 -26.10 -19.42
N GLU A 163 -5.16 -27.28 -18.88
CA GLU A 163 -6.46 -27.60 -18.26
C GLU A 163 -6.80 -26.70 -17.09
N TYR A 164 -5.79 -26.26 -16.35
CA TYR A 164 -5.95 -25.33 -15.23
C TYR A 164 -6.56 -24.00 -15.65
N ILE A 165 -6.25 -23.50 -16.84
CA ILE A 165 -6.75 -22.21 -17.32
C ILE A 165 -8.28 -22.19 -17.42
N THR A 166 -8.88 -23.30 -17.87
CA THR A 166 -10.33 -23.44 -17.89
C THR A 166 -10.92 -23.42 -16.48
N TYR A 167 -10.31 -24.12 -15.53
CA TYR A 167 -10.71 -24.11 -14.13
C TYR A 167 -10.62 -22.70 -13.52
N PHE A 168 -9.49 -22.03 -13.70
CA PHE A 168 -9.25 -20.67 -13.21
C PHE A 168 -10.30 -19.68 -13.74
N ARG A 169 -10.56 -19.70 -15.07
CA ARG A 169 -11.57 -18.84 -15.69
C ARG A 169 -13.00 -19.16 -15.26
N ASN A 170 -13.30 -20.41 -15.00
CA ASN A 170 -14.62 -20.79 -14.49
C ASN A 170 -14.85 -20.24 -13.07
N GLN A 171 -13.87 -20.35 -12.18
CA GLN A 171 -13.92 -19.72 -10.86
C GLN A 171 -14.02 -18.19 -10.94
N LEU A 172 -13.23 -17.58 -11.82
CA LEU A 172 -13.32 -16.14 -12.05
C LEU A 172 -14.71 -15.73 -12.53
N ARG A 173 -15.32 -16.50 -13.43
CA ARG A 173 -16.69 -16.25 -13.92
C ARG A 173 -17.72 -16.32 -12.80
N GLU A 174 -17.64 -17.30 -11.89
CA GLU A 174 -18.52 -17.36 -10.71
C GLU A 174 -18.44 -16.04 -9.93
N LEU A 175 -17.22 -15.59 -9.60
CA LEU A 175 -17.01 -14.37 -8.84
C LEU A 175 -17.55 -13.13 -9.57
N LEU A 176 -17.32 -13.01 -10.86
CA LEU A 176 -17.74 -11.85 -11.66
C LEU A 176 -19.26 -11.78 -11.93
N THR A 177 -20.00 -12.89 -11.78
CA THR A 177 -21.42 -12.93 -12.13
C THR A 177 -22.37 -13.08 -10.94
N GLU A 178 -21.88 -13.62 -9.80
CA GLU A 178 -22.78 -14.00 -8.71
C GLU A 178 -22.74 -13.01 -7.50
N TYR A 179 -21.80 -12.07 -7.43
CA TYR A 179 -21.54 -11.25 -6.23
C TYR A 179 -21.76 -9.74 -6.41
N GLY A 180 -22.27 -9.32 -7.56
CA GLY A 180 -22.60 -7.91 -7.86
C GLY A 180 -21.46 -7.15 -8.53
N ASP A 181 -21.62 -5.81 -8.61
CA ASP A 181 -20.66 -4.92 -9.27
C ASP A 181 -19.36 -4.84 -8.48
N MET A 182 -18.23 -4.91 -9.19
CA MET A 182 -16.88 -4.80 -8.63
C MET A 182 -16.19 -3.54 -9.14
N PHE A 183 -15.38 -2.89 -8.27
CA PHE A 183 -14.55 -1.78 -8.71
C PHE A 183 -13.18 -2.23 -9.20
N GLU A 184 -12.72 -3.43 -8.79
CA GLU A 184 -11.41 -3.98 -9.12
C GLU A 184 -11.43 -5.52 -9.11
N VAL A 185 -10.55 -6.12 -9.92
CA VAL A 185 -10.24 -7.55 -9.90
C VAL A 185 -8.73 -7.68 -9.76
N TRP A 186 -8.28 -8.41 -8.75
CA TRP A 186 -6.91 -8.44 -8.30
C TRP A 186 -6.28 -9.81 -8.50
N PHE A 187 -5.16 -9.88 -9.24
CA PHE A 187 -4.42 -11.10 -9.54
C PHE A 187 -2.99 -11.03 -9.01
N ASP A 188 -2.63 -11.94 -8.15
CA ASP A 188 -1.35 -12.03 -7.47
C ASP A 188 -0.78 -13.44 -7.53
N GLY A 189 0.56 -13.58 -7.39
CA GLY A 189 1.22 -14.87 -7.35
C GLY A 189 1.21 -15.61 -8.68
N ALA A 190 1.31 -14.89 -9.79
CA ALA A 190 1.29 -15.48 -11.13
C ALA A 190 2.57 -16.27 -11.49
N ASN A 191 3.55 -16.40 -10.59
CA ASN A 191 4.88 -16.94 -10.92
C ASN A 191 5.01 -18.46 -10.83
N GLY A 192 4.10 -19.14 -10.12
CA GLY A 192 4.25 -20.55 -9.75
C GLY A 192 5.26 -20.76 -8.61
N GLY A 193 5.56 -22.02 -8.31
CA GLY A 193 6.45 -22.40 -7.21
C GLY A 193 6.16 -23.79 -6.68
N ASP A 194 6.58 -24.04 -5.44
CA ASP A 194 6.31 -25.29 -4.73
C ASP A 194 4.84 -25.41 -4.33
N GLY A 195 4.30 -26.63 -4.30
CA GLY A 195 2.93 -26.88 -3.88
C GLY A 195 2.56 -28.34 -3.78
N TRP A 196 1.41 -28.57 -3.16
CA TRP A 196 0.79 -29.89 -3.02
C TRP A 196 0.43 -30.49 -4.38
N TYR A 197 -0.21 -29.71 -5.26
CA TYR A 197 -0.64 -30.08 -6.61
C TYR A 197 -1.29 -31.47 -6.68
N GLY A 198 -2.27 -31.71 -5.80
CA GLY A 198 -3.00 -32.99 -5.74
C GLY A 198 -2.17 -34.17 -5.25
N GLY A 199 -1.12 -33.94 -4.49
CA GLY A 199 -0.21 -34.96 -3.96
C GLY A 199 1.10 -35.12 -4.72
N ALA A 200 1.31 -34.35 -5.79
CA ALA A 200 2.57 -34.40 -6.54
C ALA A 200 3.76 -33.88 -5.72
N ASN A 201 3.53 -32.90 -4.82
CA ASN A 201 4.55 -32.31 -3.96
C ASN A 201 5.79 -31.88 -4.73
N GLU A 202 5.62 -31.03 -5.70
CA GLU A 202 6.69 -30.65 -6.63
C GLU A 202 6.75 -29.12 -6.79
N ARG A 203 7.78 -28.65 -7.49
CA ARG A 203 7.89 -27.27 -7.94
C ARG A 203 7.47 -27.16 -9.39
N ARG A 204 6.51 -26.26 -9.68
CA ARG A 204 6.03 -25.98 -11.04
C ARG A 204 6.45 -24.58 -11.48
N HIS A 205 7.03 -24.53 -12.68
CA HIS A 205 7.44 -23.29 -13.33
C HIS A 205 6.51 -23.02 -14.50
N ILE A 206 6.12 -21.77 -14.64
CA ILE A 206 5.31 -21.30 -15.77
C ILE A 206 5.91 -20.00 -16.30
N ASP A 207 5.65 -19.71 -17.56
CA ASP A 207 5.83 -18.35 -18.06
C ASP A 207 4.57 -17.53 -17.77
N ARG A 208 4.63 -16.71 -16.74
CA ARG A 208 3.50 -15.89 -16.27
C ARG A 208 2.95 -14.95 -17.33
N THR A 209 3.73 -14.60 -18.36
CA THR A 209 3.32 -13.66 -19.39
C THR A 209 2.43 -14.30 -20.45
N THR A 210 2.52 -15.62 -20.61
CA THR A 210 1.81 -16.38 -21.65
C THR A 210 0.87 -17.45 -21.11
N TYR A 211 1.23 -18.11 -20.02
CA TYR A 211 0.51 -19.26 -19.48
C TYR A 211 -0.99 -19.00 -19.21
N TYR A 212 -1.31 -17.88 -18.57
CA TYR A 212 -2.69 -17.55 -18.20
C TYR A 212 -3.54 -16.99 -19.33
N GLU A 213 -2.96 -16.79 -20.52
CA GLU A 213 -3.66 -16.18 -21.66
C GLU A 213 -4.41 -14.91 -21.25
N TRP A 214 -3.70 -13.97 -20.61
CA TRP A 214 -4.27 -12.76 -20.02
C TRP A 214 -5.17 -11.96 -20.95
N PRO A 215 -4.89 -11.80 -22.25
CA PRO A 215 -5.78 -11.06 -23.15
C PRO A 215 -7.20 -11.60 -23.17
N GLU A 216 -7.36 -12.94 -23.16
CA GLU A 216 -8.67 -13.61 -23.14
C GLU A 216 -9.34 -13.46 -21.76
N THR A 217 -8.56 -13.60 -20.68
CA THR A 217 -9.04 -13.40 -19.31
C THR A 217 -9.52 -11.95 -19.11
N TYR A 218 -8.78 -10.96 -19.61
CA TYR A 218 -9.17 -9.55 -19.54
C TYR A 218 -10.42 -9.27 -20.37
N ARG A 219 -10.56 -9.86 -21.57
CA ARG A 219 -11.76 -9.74 -22.38
C ARG A 219 -13.00 -10.21 -21.59
N MET A 220 -12.93 -11.34 -20.94
CA MET A 220 -14.02 -11.85 -20.10
C MET A 220 -14.37 -10.88 -18.96
N ILE A 221 -13.37 -10.30 -18.28
CA ILE A 221 -13.62 -9.33 -17.21
C ILE A 221 -14.31 -8.09 -17.78
N ARG A 222 -13.84 -7.54 -18.91
CA ARG A 222 -14.45 -6.36 -19.55
C ARG A 222 -15.89 -6.59 -19.98
N GLU A 223 -16.23 -7.83 -20.39
CA GLU A 223 -17.60 -8.19 -20.76
C GLU A 223 -18.52 -8.32 -19.53
N LEU A 224 -18.04 -8.94 -18.44
CA LEU A 224 -18.86 -9.24 -17.26
C LEU A 224 -18.87 -8.10 -16.24
N GLN A 225 -17.76 -7.38 -16.10
CA GLN A 225 -17.55 -6.28 -15.16
C GLN A 225 -16.90 -5.08 -15.87
N PRO A 226 -17.61 -4.36 -16.76
CA PRO A 226 -17.02 -3.34 -17.61
C PRO A 226 -16.46 -2.13 -16.85
N LYS A 227 -16.84 -1.96 -15.58
CA LYS A 227 -16.37 -0.87 -14.71
C LYS A 227 -15.21 -1.26 -13.82
N ALA A 228 -14.91 -2.55 -13.68
CA ALA A 228 -13.84 -3.03 -12.82
C ALA A 228 -12.47 -2.72 -13.43
N LEU A 229 -11.56 -2.23 -12.61
CA LEU A 229 -10.15 -2.15 -12.96
C LEU A 229 -9.47 -3.49 -12.75
N ILE A 230 -8.41 -3.72 -13.49
CA ILE A 230 -7.62 -4.94 -13.40
C ILE A 230 -6.26 -4.59 -12.79
N TRP A 231 -5.96 -5.18 -11.66
CA TRP A 231 -4.63 -5.22 -11.09
C TRP A 231 -3.99 -6.58 -11.41
N ASN A 232 -2.78 -6.57 -11.96
CA ASN A 232 -2.06 -7.79 -12.29
C ASN A 232 -0.55 -7.58 -12.28
N ASP A 233 0.17 -8.39 -11.52
CA ASP A 233 1.63 -8.45 -11.49
C ASP A 233 2.22 -9.50 -12.46
N GLY A 234 1.37 -10.25 -13.15
CA GLY A 234 1.69 -11.40 -14.00
C GLY A 234 2.36 -11.09 -15.35
N GLY A 235 2.98 -9.93 -15.51
CA GLY A 235 3.74 -9.59 -16.74
C GLY A 235 2.89 -9.04 -17.90
N ASN A 236 1.57 -8.95 -17.75
CA ASN A 236 0.66 -8.27 -18.67
C ASN A 236 0.11 -7.00 -18.00
N ARG A 237 0.06 -5.88 -18.75
CA ARG A 237 -0.45 -4.62 -18.18
C ARG A 237 -1.93 -4.74 -17.85
N GLY A 238 -2.23 -4.57 -16.55
CA GLY A 238 -3.56 -4.23 -16.09
C GLY A 238 -3.84 -2.72 -16.22
N ASP A 239 -4.88 -2.27 -15.53
CA ASP A 239 -5.21 -0.84 -15.42
C ASP A 239 -4.42 -0.15 -14.32
N LEU A 240 -3.90 -0.91 -13.38
CA LEU A 240 -3.16 -0.50 -12.20
C LEU A 240 -1.82 -1.24 -12.14
N ARG A 241 -0.85 -0.70 -11.39
CA ARG A 241 0.43 -1.37 -11.18
C ARG A 241 0.75 -1.52 -9.71
N TRP A 242 1.40 -2.64 -9.38
CA TRP A 242 2.17 -2.75 -8.15
C TRP A 242 3.32 -1.73 -8.13
N VAL A 243 3.64 -1.23 -6.96
CA VAL A 243 4.69 -0.20 -6.82
C VAL A 243 6.07 -0.77 -6.46
N GLY A 244 6.21 -2.10 -6.50
CA GLY A 244 7.48 -2.79 -6.26
C GLY A 244 7.82 -2.99 -4.77
N THR A 245 6.94 -2.64 -3.84
CA THR A 245 7.13 -2.85 -2.40
C THR A 245 5.79 -2.96 -1.70
N GLU A 246 5.74 -3.63 -0.58
CA GLU A 246 4.58 -3.75 0.32
C GLU A 246 4.77 -2.96 1.63
N ALA A 247 5.79 -2.13 1.67
CA ALA A 247 6.10 -1.31 2.85
C ALA A 247 5.21 -0.05 3.00
N GLY A 248 4.29 0.19 2.05
CA GLY A 248 3.31 1.26 2.13
C GLY A 248 3.80 2.61 1.63
N PHE A 249 4.68 2.65 0.63
CA PHE A 249 5.14 3.89 0.02
C PHE A 249 5.40 3.73 -1.48
N ILE A 250 5.41 4.86 -2.19
CA ILE A 250 5.78 4.98 -3.61
C ILE A 250 6.85 6.05 -3.77
N GLY A 251 7.52 6.08 -4.89
CA GLY A 251 8.58 7.04 -5.20
C GLY A 251 8.14 8.50 -5.08
N GLU A 252 9.06 9.37 -4.74
CA GLU A 252 8.83 10.82 -4.65
C GLU A 252 8.48 11.40 -6.01
N THR A 253 9.21 11.00 -7.04
CA THR A 253 8.83 11.17 -8.44
C THR A 253 7.90 10.01 -8.82
N ASN A 254 6.64 10.31 -9.12
CA ASN A 254 5.68 9.29 -9.49
C ASN A 254 4.85 9.72 -10.72
N TRP A 255 5.11 9.05 -11.84
CA TRP A 255 4.32 9.16 -13.05
C TRP A 255 3.27 8.05 -13.12
N SER A 256 2.03 8.41 -13.44
CA SER A 256 0.96 7.42 -13.67
C SER A 256 1.05 6.74 -15.03
N LEU A 257 2.22 6.67 -15.62
CA LEU A 257 2.45 6.17 -16.97
C LEU A 257 3.43 5.00 -16.97
N LEU A 258 3.20 4.03 -17.86
CA LEU A 258 4.12 2.96 -18.23
C LEU A 258 4.11 2.76 -19.76
N ASN A 259 4.95 1.85 -20.25
CA ASN A 259 4.79 1.32 -21.60
C ASN A 259 3.76 0.20 -21.62
N ASP A 260 3.00 0.09 -22.73
CA ASP A 260 1.96 -0.94 -22.91
C ASP A 260 2.50 -2.37 -22.99
N LYS A 261 3.77 -2.51 -23.34
CA LYS A 261 4.45 -3.80 -23.54
C LYS A 261 5.84 -3.81 -22.89
N GLY A 262 6.34 -5.02 -22.68
CA GLY A 262 7.66 -5.29 -22.13
C GLY A 262 7.68 -5.37 -20.60
N ASP A 263 8.73 -5.98 -20.08
CA ASP A 263 8.98 -6.04 -18.65
C ASP A 263 9.21 -4.64 -18.09
N VAL A 264 8.75 -4.44 -16.87
CA VAL A 264 8.99 -3.20 -16.12
C VAL A 264 10.06 -3.51 -15.08
N PRO A 265 11.27 -2.94 -15.21
CA PRO A 265 12.23 -3.02 -14.13
C PRO A 265 11.62 -2.55 -12.82
N TYR A 266 11.98 -3.19 -11.72
CA TYR A 266 11.47 -2.91 -10.38
C TYR A 266 11.41 -1.41 -10.04
N GLN A 267 12.48 -0.67 -10.36
CA GLN A 267 12.55 0.77 -10.15
C GLN A 267 11.48 1.56 -10.92
N GLN A 268 11.13 1.12 -12.14
CA GLN A 268 10.08 1.77 -12.91
C GLN A 268 8.68 1.51 -12.35
N LEU A 269 8.45 0.39 -11.66
CA LEU A 269 7.21 0.17 -10.91
C LEU A 269 7.05 1.24 -9.83
N HIS A 270 8.15 1.62 -9.19
CA HIS A 270 8.15 2.58 -8.09
C HIS A 270 7.98 4.03 -8.54
N TYR A 271 8.53 4.40 -9.70
CA TYR A 271 8.52 5.79 -10.20
C TYR A 271 7.59 6.03 -11.39
N GLY A 272 7.15 4.99 -12.09
CA GLY A 272 6.52 5.13 -13.39
C GLY A 272 7.49 5.67 -14.45
N LEU A 273 6.94 6.03 -15.60
CA LEU A 273 7.71 6.56 -16.73
C LEU A 273 7.18 7.93 -17.16
N GLU A 274 8.06 8.94 -17.23
CA GLU A 274 7.68 10.28 -17.72
C GLU A 274 7.06 10.22 -19.13
N ASN A 275 7.60 9.38 -19.99
CA ASN A 275 7.20 9.26 -21.38
C ASN A 275 6.52 7.92 -21.70
N GLY A 276 5.88 7.29 -20.70
CA GLY A 276 5.07 6.10 -20.92
C GLY A 276 3.89 6.38 -21.85
N ASN A 277 3.41 5.35 -22.55
CA ASN A 277 2.38 5.46 -23.58
C ASN A 277 1.00 4.96 -23.14
N VAL A 278 0.87 4.45 -21.91
CA VAL A 278 -0.42 4.07 -21.28
C VAL A 278 -0.53 4.59 -19.86
N TRP A 279 -1.78 4.90 -19.43
CA TRP A 279 -2.07 5.33 -18.08
C TRP A 279 -2.22 4.12 -17.16
N VAL A 280 -1.29 3.94 -16.23
CA VAL A 280 -1.24 2.83 -15.27
C VAL A 280 -0.79 3.37 -13.91
N PRO A 281 -1.69 4.00 -13.13
CA PRO A 281 -1.33 4.59 -11.85
C PRO A 281 -0.89 3.51 -10.84
N GLY A 282 -0.03 3.91 -9.91
CA GLY A 282 0.46 3.02 -8.85
C GLY A 282 -0.57 2.80 -7.77
N GLU A 283 -0.70 1.55 -7.33
CA GLU A 283 -1.41 1.15 -6.13
C GLU A 283 -0.39 0.79 -5.04
N THR A 284 -0.40 1.56 -3.96
CA THR A 284 0.46 1.30 -2.81
C THR A 284 -0.26 0.41 -1.83
N ASN A 285 0.25 -0.77 -1.58
CA ASN A 285 -0.32 -1.73 -0.66
C ASN A 285 0.57 -1.95 0.58
N THR A 286 -0.05 -2.21 1.72
CA THR A 286 0.61 -2.62 2.96
C THR A 286 -0.40 -3.18 3.95
N SER A 287 0.06 -4.02 4.88
CA SER A 287 -0.77 -4.47 5.99
C SER A 287 -0.65 -3.54 7.20
N ILE A 288 -1.70 -3.46 8.02
CA ILE A 288 -1.66 -2.75 9.31
C ILE A 288 -0.73 -3.45 10.31
N ARG A 289 -0.41 -4.74 10.07
CA ARG A 289 0.50 -5.61 10.81
C ARG A 289 1.72 -5.93 9.95
N PRO A 290 2.75 -6.66 10.45
CA PRO A 290 3.84 -7.17 9.61
C PRO A 290 3.34 -8.06 8.49
N GLY A 291 2.53 -9.09 8.80
CA GLY A 291 1.98 -10.06 7.86
C GLY A 291 0.68 -9.63 7.19
N TRP A 292 0.28 -10.37 6.14
CA TRP A 292 -1.00 -10.23 5.46
C TRP A 292 -2.11 -10.98 6.17
N PHE A 293 -1.85 -12.19 6.67
CA PHE A 293 -2.75 -12.95 7.53
C PHE A 293 -2.58 -12.57 8.99
N TYR A 294 -3.52 -12.98 9.83
CA TYR A 294 -3.45 -12.73 11.27
C TYR A 294 -2.48 -13.74 11.94
N HIS A 295 -1.55 -13.20 12.69
CA HIS A 295 -0.64 -13.92 13.57
C HIS A 295 -0.75 -13.33 14.98
N ALA A 296 -1.11 -14.15 15.97
CA ALA A 296 -1.30 -13.67 17.35
C ALA A 296 -0.04 -13.01 17.95
N PRO A 297 1.20 -13.47 17.67
CA PRO A 297 2.42 -12.80 18.15
C PRO A 297 2.60 -11.37 17.61
N GLU A 298 1.88 -10.98 16.57
CA GLU A 298 1.93 -9.64 15.97
C GLU A 298 0.97 -8.63 16.62
N ASP A 299 0.18 -9.00 17.63
CA ASP A 299 -0.78 -8.09 18.28
C ASP A 299 -0.12 -6.83 18.84
N ALA A 300 1.13 -6.93 19.29
CA ALA A 300 1.93 -5.80 19.74
C ALA A 300 2.60 -4.99 18.61
N GLN A 301 2.52 -5.47 17.36
CA GLN A 301 3.23 -4.90 16.20
C GLN A 301 2.29 -4.17 15.22
N VAL A 302 1.07 -3.90 15.61
CA VAL A 302 0.15 -3.07 14.82
C VAL A 302 0.80 -1.70 14.57
N LYS A 303 0.86 -1.29 13.29
CA LYS A 303 1.49 -0.02 12.90
C LYS A 303 1.01 1.14 13.76
N SER A 304 1.94 1.95 14.23
CA SER A 304 1.64 3.14 15.03
C SER A 304 0.86 4.17 14.21
N LEU A 305 0.22 5.12 14.88
CA LEU A 305 -0.51 6.19 14.19
C LEU A 305 0.45 7.06 13.36
N SER A 306 1.66 7.33 13.86
CA SER A 306 2.68 8.07 13.12
C SER A 306 3.13 7.31 11.86
N LYS A 307 3.30 5.98 11.95
CA LYS A 307 3.65 5.16 10.79
C LYS A 307 2.54 5.11 9.75
N LEU A 308 1.28 5.04 10.16
CA LEU A 308 0.14 5.09 9.23
C LEU A 308 0.02 6.47 8.56
N MET A 309 0.27 7.57 9.29
CA MET A 309 0.31 8.91 8.70
C MET A 309 1.48 9.08 7.73
N ASP A 310 2.68 8.56 8.05
CA ASP A 310 3.81 8.50 7.13
C ASP A 310 3.44 7.73 5.85
N THR A 311 2.80 6.56 6.00
CA THR A 311 2.27 5.77 4.88
C THR A 311 1.29 6.58 4.02
N TYR A 312 0.34 7.30 4.63
CA TYR A 312 -0.61 8.14 3.89
C TYR A 312 0.10 9.24 3.08
N TYR A 313 1.05 9.94 3.68
CA TYR A 313 1.80 10.97 2.99
C TYR A 313 2.68 10.41 1.86
N LYS A 314 3.24 9.21 2.04
CA LYS A 314 4.12 8.56 1.07
C LYS A 314 3.39 7.71 0.02
N SER A 315 2.06 7.57 0.12
CA SER A 315 1.20 6.91 -0.86
C SER A 315 0.23 7.89 -1.51
N VAL A 316 -0.87 8.24 -0.83
CA VAL A 316 -1.87 9.20 -1.32
C VAL A 316 -1.24 10.58 -1.58
N GLY A 317 -0.33 11.00 -0.70
CA GLY A 317 0.43 12.25 -0.86
C GLY A 317 1.47 12.23 -1.96
N ARG A 318 1.66 11.11 -2.67
CA ARG A 318 2.57 10.93 -3.81
C ARG A 318 1.87 10.34 -5.03
N ASN A 319 0.63 10.80 -5.30
CA ASN A 319 -0.13 10.44 -6.51
C ASN A 319 -0.41 8.92 -6.63
N SER A 320 -0.76 8.24 -5.53
CA SER A 320 -1.13 6.82 -5.48
C SER A 320 -2.40 6.64 -4.66
N CYS A 321 -3.06 5.49 -4.77
CA CYS A 321 -4.04 5.07 -3.78
C CYS A 321 -3.38 4.17 -2.74
N LEU A 322 -3.93 4.15 -1.53
CA LEU A 322 -3.50 3.29 -0.45
C LEU A 322 -4.48 2.12 -0.28
N LEU A 323 -4.00 0.91 -0.49
CA LEU A 323 -4.66 -0.34 -0.16
C LEU A 323 -4.10 -0.84 1.19
N LEU A 324 -4.88 -0.67 2.28
CA LEU A 324 -4.48 -1.04 3.63
C LEU A 324 -5.15 -2.33 4.07
N ASN A 325 -4.37 -3.35 4.40
CA ASN A 325 -4.88 -4.65 4.83
C ASN A 325 -5.23 -4.69 6.31
N PHE A 326 -6.37 -5.33 6.61
CA PHE A 326 -6.84 -5.69 7.95
C PHE A 326 -6.98 -7.21 8.03
N PRO A 327 -6.05 -7.93 8.67
CA PRO A 327 -6.15 -9.37 8.86
C PRO A 327 -7.32 -9.76 9.76
N ILE A 328 -7.88 -10.94 9.52
CA ILE A 328 -9.00 -11.47 10.30
C ILE A 328 -8.52 -12.54 11.28
N MET A 329 -8.90 -12.41 12.56
CA MET A 329 -8.63 -13.41 13.60
C MET A 329 -9.31 -14.76 13.28
N PRO A 330 -8.84 -15.87 13.89
CA PRO A 330 -9.46 -17.19 13.69
C PRO A 330 -10.95 -17.25 14.04
N ASN A 331 -11.44 -16.40 14.94
CA ASN A 331 -12.86 -16.33 15.27
C ASN A 331 -13.72 -15.65 14.20
N GLY A 332 -13.12 -15.00 13.17
CA GLY A 332 -13.82 -14.32 12.10
C GLY A 332 -14.05 -12.81 12.30
N ARG A 333 -13.29 -12.16 13.19
CA ARG A 333 -13.38 -10.71 13.46
C ARG A 333 -12.07 -9.98 13.15
N ILE A 334 -12.16 -8.70 12.78
CA ILE A 334 -10.99 -7.80 12.84
C ILE A 334 -10.63 -7.58 14.31
N HIS A 335 -9.34 -7.68 14.62
CA HIS A 335 -8.85 -7.50 15.98
C HIS A 335 -9.18 -6.09 16.54
N PRO A 336 -9.54 -5.96 17.84
CA PRO A 336 -9.90 -4.67 18.42
C PRO A 336 -8.82 -3.60 18.27
N THR A 337 -7.54 -3.96 18.43
CA THR A 337 -6.41 -3.02 18.27
C THR A 337 -6.34 -2.48 16.83
N ASP A 338 -6.52 -3.33 15.81
CA ASP A 338 -6.50 -2.94 14.40
C ASP A 338 -7.67 -1.99 14.10
N SER A 339 -8.85 -2.32 14.62
CA SER A 339 -10.06 -1.50 14.49
C SER A 339 -9.86 -0.11 15.08
N LEU A 340 -9.37 -0.03 16.32
CA LEU A 340 -9.10 1.24 17.00
C LEU A 340 -8.01 2.04 16.30
N ARG A 341 -6.99 1.38 15.81
CA ARG A 341 -5.88 2.01 15.09
C ARG A 341 -6.34 2.59 13.74
N GLY A 342 -7.12 1.85 12.97
CA GLY A 342 -7.70 2.31 11.71
C GLY A 342 -8.63 3.52 11.90
N ILE A 343 -9.49 3.49 12.92
CA ILE A 343 -10.37 4.60 13.27
C ILE A 343 -9.58 5.85 13.71
N ALA A 344 -8.53 5.67 14.53
CA ALA A 344 -7.65 6.76 14.94
C ALA A 344 -6.90 7.37 13.76
N PHE A 345 -6.48 6.54 12.80
CA PHE A 345 -5.84 6.97 11.57
C PHE A 345 -6.75 7.90 10.75
N LYS A 346 -7.99 7.49 10.50
CA LYS A 346 -8.98 8.34 9.80
C LYS A 346 -9.23 9.65 10.55
N LYS A 347 -9.41 9.59 11.86
CA LYS A 347 -9.61 10.79 12.68
C LYS A 347 -8.43 11.76 12.55
N MET A 348 -7.21 11.26 12.50
CA MET A 348 -6.02 12.10 12.33
C MET A 348 -5.97 12.73 10.93
N ILE A 349 -6.28 11.98 9.86
CA ILE A 349 -6.39 12.52 8.50
C ILE A 349 -7.42 13.67 8.49
N ASP A 350 -8.60 13.45 9.07
CA ASP A 350 -9.64 14.47 9.13
C ASP A 350 -9.18 15.72 9.89
N GLU A 351 -8.49 15.56 10.99
CA GLU A 351 -7.98 16.70 11.78
C GLU A 351 -6.92 17.49 11.01
N VAL A 352 -5.98 16.81 10.33
CA VAL A 352 -4.95 17.47 9.50
C VAL A 352 -5.58 18.31 8.38
N PHE A 353 -6.57 17.76 7.67
CA PHE A 353 -7.14 18.38 6.48
C PHE A 353 -8.46 19.14 6.72
N LYS A 354 -8.83 19.36 7.97
CA LYS A 354 -10.07 20.04 8.38
C LYS A 354 -10.17 21.47 7.92
N ASN A 355 -9.08 22.25 8.07
CA ASN A 355 -9.07 23.67 7.85
C ASN A 355 -8.07 24.08 6.77
N ASP A 356 -8.54 24.20 5.54
CA ASP A 356 -7.72 24.75 4.45
C ASP A 356 -7.52 26.25 4.64
N LEU A 357 -6.31 26.64 5.04
CA LEU A 357 -5.93 28.02 5.29
C LEU A 357 -5.90 28.86 3.99
N ALA A 358 -5.71 28.22 2.83
CA ALA A 358 -5.70 28.91 1.53
C ALA A 358 -7.11 29.38 1.11
N LYS A 359 -8.20 28.78 1.61
CA LYS A 359 -9.57 29.17 1.26
C LYS A 359 -9.91 30.65 1.56
N LYS A 360 -9.26 31.24 2.57
CA LYS A 360 -9.48 32.63 3.00
C LYS A 360 -8.33 33.55 2.62
N ALA A 361 -7.32 33.05 1.90
CA ALA A 361 -6.18 33.81 1.43
C ALA A 361 -6.44 34.47 0.08
N LYS A 362 -5.70 35.54 -0.22
CA LYS A 362 -5.67 36.11 -1.57
C LYS A 362 -4.71 35.29 -2.43
N ILE A 363 -5.17 34.77 -3.54
CA ILE A 363 -4.34 34.03 -4.49
C ILE A 363 -4.07 34.92 -5.70
N SER A 364 -2.81 35.04 -6.10
CA SER A 364 -2.36 35.72 -7.31
C SER A 364 -1.40 34.84 -8.09
N GLN A 365 -1.39 34.98 -9.40
CA GLN A 365 -0.46 34.30 -10.30
C GLN A 365 0.38 35.31 -11.06
N SER A 366 1.63 34.97 -11.31
CA SER A 366 2.56 35.72 -12.14
C SER A 366 3.41 34.78 -12.97
N SER A 367 3.72 35.16 -14.19
CA SER A 367 4.75 34.47 -14.98
C SER A 367 6.13 34.76 -14.37
N LEU A 368 7.02 33.78 -14.45
CA LEU A 368 8.42 33.99 -14.06
C LEU A 368 9.09 34.96 -15.04
N PRO A 369 10.14 35.70 -14.59
CA PRO A 369 10.83 36.67 -15.44
C PRO A 369 11.43 36.09 -16.72
N ASP A 370 11.78 34.79 -16.72
CA ASP A 370 12.31 34.06 -17.87
C ASP A 370 11.21 33.53 -18.82
N GLY A 371 9.93 33.74 -18.46
CA GLY A 371 8.76 33.26 -19.21
C GLY A 371 8.53 31.75 -19.17
N LYS A 372 9.35 30.99 -18.45
CA LYS A 372 9.33 29.51 -18.43
C LYS A 372 8.56 28.90 -17.28
N GLY A 373 7.77 29.64 -16.54
CA GLY A 373 7.02 29.09 -15.41
C GLY A 373 5.97 30.04 -14.86
N THR A 374 5.12 29.51 -13.99
CA THR A 374 4.07 30.26 -13.31
C THR A 374 4.24 30.13 -11.80
N ALA A 375 4.33 31.26 -11.11
CA ALA A 375 4.31 31.34 -9.66
C ALA A 375 2.89 31.64 -9.16
N THR A 376 2.40 30.86 -8.22
CA THR A 376 1.17 31.11 -7.46
C THR A 376 1.54 31.61 -6.08
N ILE A 377 1.09 32.81 -5.72
CA ILE A 377 1.35 33.42 -4.41
C ILE A 377 0.06 33.39 -3.60
N ILE A 378 0.11 32.69 -2.48
CA ILE A 378 -0.96 32.63 -1.48
C ILE A 378 -0.63 33.64 -0.39
N THR A 379 -1.47 34.67 -0.23
CA THR A 379 -1.27 35.75 0.77
C THR A 379 -2.33 35.65 1.86
N PHE A 380 -1.89 35.32 3.08
CA PHE A 380 -2.73 35.26 4.26
C PHE A 380 -3.05 36.66 4.79
N LYS A 381 -4.18 36.85 5.48
CA LYS A 381 -4.55 38.14 6.07
C LYS A 381 -3.57 38.64 7.14
N LYS A 382 -2.94 37.70 7.87
CA LYS A 382 -1.93 37.92 8.92
C LYS A 382 -0.89 36.79 8.84
N PRO A 383 0.28 36.92 9.49
CA PRO A 383 1.19 35.80 9.66
C PRO A 383 0.44 34.60 10.24
N THR A 384 0.62 33.45 9.63
CA THR A 384 -0.17 32.23 9.88
C THR A 384 0.79 31.06 9.95
N ASP A 385 0.54 30.15 10.89
CA ASP A 385 1.31 28.92 11.05
C ASP A 385 0.78 27.84 10.12
N PHE A 386 1.68 27.15 9.42
CA PHE A 386 1.34 26.01 8.58
C PHE A 386 2.55 25.09 8.41
N ASN A 387 2.28 23.81 8.10
CA ASN A 387 3.29 22.77 7.94
C ASN A 387 2.94 21.70 6.89
N ARG A 388 1.85 21.91 6.15
CA ARG A 388 1.45 21.03 5.04
C ARG A 388 1.02 21.89 3.85
N PHE A 389 1.48 21.50 2.67
CA PHE A 389 1.02 22.04 1.39
C PHE A 389 0.49 20.90 0.54
N VAL A 390 -0.62 21.13 -0.16
CA VAL A 390 -1.23 20.17 -1.08
C VAL A 390 -1.41 20.83 -2.43
N ALA A 391 -0.98 20.13 -3.49
CA ALA A 391 -1.28 20.49 -4.87
C ALA A 391 -1.93 19.30 -5.60
N GLU A 392 -2.86 19.61 -6.49
CA GLU A 392 -3.56 18.64 -7.34
C GLU A 392 -3.57 19.13 -8.78
N GLU A 393 -3.16 18.27 -9.73
CA GLU A 393 -3.35 18.53 -11.16
C GLU A 393 -4.74 18.07 -11.62
N ASP A 394 -5.24 18.68 -12.67
CA ASP A 394 -6.39 18.13 -13.39
C ASP A 394 -5.93 17.01 -14.34
N ILE A 395 -5.75 15.83 -13.81
CA ILE A 395 -5.24 14.67 -14.52
C ILE A 395 -6.14 14.15 -15.64
N ARG A 396 -7.38 14.65 -15.76
CA ARG A 396 -8.26 14.36 -16.94
C ARG A 396 -7.58 14.71 -18.25
N TYR A 397 -6.63 15.63 -18.21
CA TYR A 397 -5.83 16.08 -19.34
C TYR A 397 -4.39 15.58 -19.32
N GLY A 398 -4.09 14.55 -18.52
CA GLY A 398 -2.75 13.97 -18.34
C GLY A 398 -1.94 14.61 -17.21
N GLN A 399 -0.94 13.91 -16.75
CA GLN A 399 0.01 14.38 -15.75
C GLN A 399 1.10 15.23 -16.41
N ARG A 400 1.34 16.45 -15.93
CA ARG A 400 2.14 17.47 -16.64
C ARG A 400 3.33 17.98 -15.87
N VAL A 401 3.18 18.22 -14.56
CA VAL A 401 4.24 18.85 -13.74
C VAL A 401 5.39 17.89 -13.53
N LYS A 402 6.60 18.35 -13.87
CA LYS A 402 7.86 17.63 -13.69
C LYS A 402 8.59 18.08 -12.44
N LYS A 403 8.67 19.40 -12.22
CA LYS A 403 9.40 20.00 -11.10
C LYS A 403 8.72 21.27 -10.61
N PHE A 404 8.72 21.48 -9.31
CA PHE A 404 8.20 22.69 -8.69
C PHE A 404 9.02 23.09 -7.46
N SER A 405 8.81 24.30 -6.95
CA SER A 405 9.36 24.77 -5.69
C SER A 405 8.27 25.34 -4.79
N LEU A 406 8.54 25.32 -3.50
CA LEU A 406 7.69 25.89 -2.46
C LEU A 406 8.54 26.75 -1.55
N GLU A 407 8.09 27.98 -1.27
CA GLU A 407 8.83 28.93 -0.46
C GLU A 407 7.88 29.74 0.43
N ALA A 408 8.29 30.01 1.66
CA ALA A 408 7.58 30.91 2.58
C ALA A 408 8.33 32.24 2.72
N GLU A 409 7.59 33.34 2.83
CA GLU A 409 8.18 34.66 3.11
C GLU A 409 8.29 34.89 4.61
N VAL A 410 9.51 34.78 5.12
CA VAL A 410 9.85 35.01 6.52
C VAL A 410 10.79 36.25 6.60
N ASP A 411 10.45 37.25 7.40
CA ASP A 411 11.21 38.48 7.57
C ASP A 411 11.58 39.16 6.23
N GLY A 412 10.64 39.16 5.28
CA GLY A 412 10.81 39.76 3.96
C GLY A 412 11.70 38.96 2.98
N ARG A 413 12.13 37.74 3.35
CA ARG A 413 12.94 36.86 2.50
C ARG A 413 12.18 35.60 2.17
N TRP A 414 12.34 35.11 0.95
CA TRP A 414 11.78 33.81 0.51
C TRP A 414 12.70 32.68 0.98
N ILE A 415 12.16 31.81 1.84
CA ILE A 415 12.86 30.66 2.41
C ILE A 415 12.29 29.39 1.75
N PRO A 416 13.13 28.54 1.13
CA PRO A 416 12.67 27.31 0.52
C PRO A 416 12.13 26.33 1.58
N LEU A 417 10.99 25.71 1.29
CA LEU A 417 10.40 24.63 2.07
C LEU A 417 10.72 23.31 1.39
N LYS A 418 11.36 22.41 2.14
CA LYS A 418 11.70 21.05 1.70
C LYS A 418 10.70 20.05 2.23
N ASP A 419 10.47 18.97 1.51
CA ASP A 419 9.69 17.84 2.01
C ASP A 419 10.54 17.05 3.02
N GLU A 420 10.15 17.02 4.30
CA GLU A 420 10.84 16.24 5.35
C GLU A 420 10.76 14.72 5.13
N LEU A 421 9.83 14.28 4.28
CA LEU A 421 9.64 12.86 3.96
C LEU A 421 10.38 12.44 2.68
N ALA A 422 11.14 13.37 2.07
CA ALA A 422 11.96 13.08 0.90
C ALA A 422 13.31 12.47 1.29
N ASN A 423 13.80 11.57 0.45
CA ASN A 423 15.09 10.88 0.66
C ASN A 423 16.25 11.55 -0.08
N ASP A 424 16.20 12.84 -0.38
CA ASP A 424 17.26 13.65 -0.98
C ASP A 424 17.33 13.84 -2.50
N GLY A 425 17.70 15.01 -2.87
CA GLY A 425 18.52 15.41 -4.00
C GLY A 425 17.77 16.07 -5.15
N ASP A 426 16.64 15.57 -5.61
CA ASP A 426 16.01 16.06 -6.84
C ASP A 426 15.04 17.24 -6.64
N GLY A 427 14.78 17.60 -5.38
CA GLY A 427 13.82 18.64 -5.02
C GLY A 427 12.37 18.15 -5.18
N LEU A 428 11.41 19.07 -5.27
CA LEU A 428 10.00 18.73 -5.37
C LEU A 428 9.65 18.39 -6.82
N THR A 429 9.28 17.13 -7.05
CA THR A 429 8.94 16.59 -8.38
C THR A 429 7.51 16.10 -8.42
N THR A 430 6.94 15.97 -9.61
CA THR A 430 5.61 15.45 -9.95
C THR A 430 4.49 15.79 -8.96
N ILE A 431 3.31 16.06 -9.48
CA ILE A 431 2.12 16.32 -8.66
C ILE A 431 1.08 15.23 -8.89
N GLY A 432 0.52 15.13 -10.10
CA GLY A 432 -0.52 14.18 -10.45
C GLY A 432 -1.84 14.44 -9.71
N HIS A 433 -2.56 13.37 -9.36
CA HIS A 433 -3.85 13.46 -8.69
C HIS A 433 -3.76 14.23 -7.37
N ARG A 434 -2.73 13.94 -6.55
CA ARG A 434 -2.49 14.60 -5.26
C ARG A 434 -1.04 14.54 -4.85
N ARG A 435 -0.46 15.71 -4.47
CA ARG A 435 0.87 15.82 -3.87
C ARG A 435 0.77 16.54 -2.53
N ILE A 436 1.24 15.90 -1.46
CA ILE A 436 1.32 16.49 -0.12
C ILE A 436 2.79 16.71 0.22
N ILE A 437 3.15 17.91 0.63
CA ILE A 437 4.49 18.29 1.10
C ILE A 437 4.41 18.53 2.59
N CYS A 438 5.26 17.81 3.34
CA CYS A 438 5.39 17.91 4.79
C CYS A 438 6.68 18.68 5.13
N PHE A 439 6.58 19.69 5.98
CA PHE A 439 7.73 20.51 6.41
C PHE A 439 7.53 21.00 7.85
N PRO A 440 8.60 21.46 8.55
CA PRO A 440 8.50 22.04 9.87
C PRO A 440 7.52 23.21 9.90
N THR A 441 6.82 23.41 11.00
CA THR A 441 5.90 24.54 11.13
C THR A 441 6.62 25.84 10.88
N VAL A 442 6.11 26.63 9.94
CA VAL A 442 6.59 27.95 9.60
C VAL A 442 5.49 28.98 9.79
N THR A 443 5.84 30.15 10.37
CA THR A 443 4.94 31.30 10.47
C THR A 443 5.25 32.28 9.34
N ALA A 444 4.32 32.43 8.38
CA ALA A 444 4.54 33.35 7.26
C ALA A 444 3.23 34.02 6.82
N LYS A 445 3.39 35.20 6.16
CA LYS A 445 2.26 35.93 5.55
C LYS A 445 2.05 35.54 4.09
N ARG A 446 3.07 35.07 3.39
CA ARG A 446 2.99 34.67 1.99
C ARG A 446 3.68 33.33 1.77
N LEU A 447 3.07 32.52 0.90
CA LEU A 447 3.60 31.25 0.40
C LEU A 447 3.67 31.36 -1.12
N ARG A 448 4.78 30.95 -1.73
CA ARG A 448 4.99 30.92 -3.18
C ARG A 448 5.16 29.48 -3.64
N PHE A 449 4.29 29.07 -4.52
CA PHE A 449 4.36 27.78 -5.24
C PHE A 449 4.70 28.09 -6.69
N THR A 450 5.83 27.54 -7.17
CA THR A 450 6.34 27.82 -8.51
C THR A 450 6.52 26.52 -9.29
N ILE A 451 5.90 26.40 -10.45
CA ILE A 451 6.16 25.31 -11.37
C ILE A 451 7.40 25.67 -12.19
N LEU A 452 8.44 24.85 -12.06
CA LEU A 452 9.76 25.08 -12.66
C LEU A 452 9.91 24.35 -14.00
N ASP A 453 9.26 23.17 -14.16
CA ASP A 453 9.31 22.39 -15.39
C ASP A 453 8.02 21.57 -15.54
N SER A 454 7.54 21.41 -16.78
CA SER A 454 6.34 20.65 -17.12
C SER A 454 6.40 20.14 -18.55
N LYS A 455 5.70 19.01 -18.81
CA LYS A 455 5.58 18.42 -20.16
C LYS A 455 4.74 19.27 -21.11
N CYS A 456 3.71 19.88 -20.60
CA CYS A 456 2.76 20.78 -21.27
C CYS A 456 2.36 21.87 -20.29
N ASP A 457 1.59 22.88 -20.75
CA ASP A 457 1.07 23.92 -19.85
C ASP A 457 0.36 23.28 -18.64
N PRO A 458 0.82 23.57 -17.41
CA PRO A 458 0.27 22.91 -16.22
C PRO A 458 -1.17 23.32 -15.95
N ILE A 459 -2.00 22.36 -15.54
CA ILE A 459 -3.39 22.58 -15.12
C ILE A 459 -3.51 22.19 -13.65
N ILE A 460 -3.30 23.16 -12.76
CA ILE A 460 -3.46 22.95 -11.31
C ILE A 460 -4.95 23.09 -10.97
N LYS A 461 -5.54 21.99 -10.50
CA LYS A 461 -6.93 21.91 -10.06
C LYS A 461 -7.11 22.62 -8.72
N ARG A 462 -6.16 22.44 -7.80
CA ARG A 462 -6.23 23.00 -6.44
C ARG A 462 -4.87 23.12 -5.80
N THR A 463 -4.72 24.16 -4.96
CA THR A 463 -3.67 24.28 -3.95
C THR A 463 -4.30 24.54 -2.60
N SER A 464 -3.79 23.88 -1.54
CA SER A 464 -4.32 24.00 -0.18
C SER A 464 -3.17 24.04 0.83
N VAL A 465 -3.41 24.65 1.99
CA VAL A 465 -2.41 24.82 3.04
C VAL A 465 -3.03 24.43 4.39
N TYR A 466 -2.30 23.66 5.20
CA TYR A 466 -2.83 23.16 6.47
C TYR A 466 -1.79 23.27 7.59
N LEU A 467 -2.29 23.30 8.82
CA LEU A 467 -1.52 23.11 10.04
C LEU A 467 -1.91 21.74 10.63
N ALA A 468 -1.06 20.75 10.42
CA ALA A 468 -1.19 19.45 11.04
C ALA A 468 -0.83 19.53 12.53
N PRO A 469 -1.62 18.93 13.43
CA PRO A 469 -1.26 18.84 14.84
C PRO A 469 -0.02 17.95 15.03
N ALA A 470 0.67 18.14 16.14
CA ALA A 470 1.72 17.22 16.56
C ALA A 470 1.09 15.84 16.83
N LEU A 471 1.74 14.78 16.37
CA LEU A 471 1.34 13.41 16.69
C LEU A 471 1.73 13.12 18.15
N THR A 472 0.77 13.23 19.04
CA THR A 472 0.93 12.88 20.46
C THR A 472 0.33 11.50 20.68
N GLY A 473 1.09 10.54 21.24
CA GLY A 473 0.54 9.25 21.63
C GLY A 473 1.23 8.00 21.06
N ASP A 474 2.13 8.14 20.12
CA ASP A 474 2.99 7.04 19.63
C ASP A 474 4.36 7.04 20.31
N ILE A 475 4.43 7.39 21.57
CA ILE A 475 5.65 7.18 22.34
C ILE A 475 5.77 5.65 22.47
N PRO A 476 6.86 5.03 21.93
CA PRO A 476 7.17 3.65 22.27
C PRO A 476 7.11 3.53 23.78
N ASN A 477 6.53 2.45 24.31
CA ASN A 477 6.35 2.24 25.75
C ASN A 477 7.53 2.85 26.51
N SER A 478 7.30 4.00 27.12
CA SER A 478 8.34 4.82 27.75
C SER A 478 8.81 4.08 29.00
N GLY A 479 9.77 3.18 28.83
CA GLY A 479 10.31 2.35 29.90
C GLY A 479 10.97 1.07 29.41
N GLU A 480 10.77 0.65 28.17
CA GLU A 480 11.52 -0.47 27.57
C GLU A 480 12.97 -0.06 27.34
N LYS A 481 13.89 -0.81 27.91
CA LYS A 481 15.31 -0.66 27.64
C LYS A 481 15.65 -1.50 26.41
N ARG A 482 15.96 -0.87 25.30
CA ARG A 482 16.51 -1.53 24.10
C ARG A 482 18.03 -1.53 24.19
N SER A 483 18.65 -2.67 23.95
CA SER A 483 20.09 -2.83 23.83
C SER A 483 20.40 -3.27 22.41
N SER A 484 21.06 -2.38 21.67
CA SER A 484 21.66 -2.63 20.38
C SER A 484 23.13 -2.94 20.45
N ASN A 485 24.12 -2.91 20.25
CA ASN A 485 25.55 -3.20 20.53
C ASN A 485 25.73 -4.54 21.25
N LEU A 486 25.05 -5.56 20.76
CA LEU A 486 25.13 -6.91 21.32
C LEU A 486 26.40 -7.58 20.83
N HIS A 487 27.09 -8.28 21.75
CA HIS A 487 28.19 -9.16 21.36
C HIS A 487 27.62 -10.45 20.77
N TYR A 488 27.70 -10.60 19.45
CA TYR A 488 27.22 -11.79 18.74
C TYR A 488 28.32 -12.43 17.89
N PHE A 489 28.16 -13.73 17.62
CA PHE A 489 29.00 -14.47 16.69
C PHE A 489 28.21 -15.61 16.04
N PHE A 490 28.73 -16.14 14.94
CA PHE A 490 28.13 -17.27 14.24
C PHE A 490 28.85 -18.57 14.62
N SER A 491 28.13 -19.49 15.27
CA SER A 491 28.61 -20.86 15.51
C SER A 491 28.46 -21.74 14.25
N HIS A 492 27.52 -21.41 13.40
CA HIS A 492 27.25 -22.00 12.08
C HIS A 492 26.66 -20.92 11.14
N PRO A 493 26.79 -21.02 9.82
CA PRO A 493 26.22 -20.02 8.91
C PRO A 493 24.74 -19.68 9.15
N LYS A 494 23.93 -20.62 9.58
CA LYS A 494 22.51 -20.42 9.91
C LYS A 494 22.24 -20.28 11.41
N GLN A 495 23.26 -20.06 12.23
CA GLN A 495 23.12 -20.05 13.68
C GLN A 495 23.91 -18.89 14.30
N MET A 496 23.20 -17.92 14.86
CA MET A 496 23.77 -16.76 15.53
C MET A 496 23.65 -16.94 17.06
N MET A 497 24.72 -16.67 17.78
CA MET A 497 24.79 -16.64 19.23
C MET A 497 24.94 -15.22 19.72
N ILE A 498 24.23 -14.86 20.80
CA ILE A 498 24.41 -13.61 21.55
C ILE A 498 24.81 -13.98 22.97
N ASP A 499 25.98 -13.55 23.40
CA ASP A 499 26.47 -13.73 24.76
C ASP A 499 26.35 -12.40 25.53
N PHE A 500 25.58 -12.41 26.60
CA PHE A 500 25.36 -11.22 27.45
C PHE A 500 26.44 -11.06 28.53
N GLU A 501 27.46 -11.91 28.56
CA GLU A 501 28.49 -11.98 29.63
C GLU A 501 27.89 -12.20 31.03
N GLN A 502 26.80 -11.54 31.34
CA GLN A 502 26.05 -11.69 32.59
C GLN A 502 24.56 -11.95 32.28
N GLN A 503 23.90 -12.64 33.20
CA GLN A 503 22.48 -12.94 33.05
C GLN A 503 21.66 -11.65 32.94
N GLN A 504 20.88 -11.53 31.88
CA GLN A 504 19.96 -10.44 31.62
C GLN A 504 18.50 -10.92 31.74
N THR A 505 17.61 -9.99 32.09
CA THR A 505 16.17 -10.24 31.98
C THR A 505 15.68 -9.56 30.73
N ILE A 506 15.11 -10.32 29.78
CA ILE A 506 14.62 -9.82 28.51
C ILE A 506 13.16 -10.22 28.28
N THR A 507 12.43 -9.40 27.55
CA THR A 507 11.02 -9.57 27.23
C THR A 507 10.77 -9.83 25.76
N ALA A 508 11.71 -9.43 24.89
CA ALA A 508 11.62 -9.68 23.45
C ALA A 508 13.01 -9.69 22.81
N PHE A 509 13.09 -10.35 21.65
CA PHE A 509 14.20 -10.25 20.71
C PHE A 509 13.70 -9.57 19.43
N ARG A 510 14.54 -8.74 18.81
CA ARG A 510 14.20 -8.03 17.56
C ARG A 510 15.28 -8.27 16.52
N TYR A 511 14.81 -8.40 15.28
CA TYR A 511 15.63 -8.68 14.09
C TYR A 511 15.28 -7.67 13.00
N LEU A 512 16.27 -6.94 12.50
CA LEU A 512 16.17 -6.10 11.31
C LEU A 512 16.81 -6.83 10.14
N PRO A 513 16.04 -7.25 9.13
CA PRO A 513 16.59 -7.91 7.96
C PRO A 513 17.46 -6.97 7.14
N PRO A 514 18.31 -7.48 6.23
CA PRO A 514 19.07 -6.67 5.30
C PRO A 514 18.14 -5.72 4.51
N GLN A 515 18.54 -4.46 4.42
CA GLN A 515 17.75 -3.41 3.76
C GLN A 515 18.10 -3.24 2.27
N THR A 516 19.22 -3.81 1.81
CA THR A 516 19.77 -3.62 0.46
C THR A 516 19.86 -4.90 -0.36
N THR A 517 19.62 -6.05 0.25
CA THR A 517 19.66 -7.38 -0.40
C THR A 517 18.61 -8.30 0.21
N HIS A 518 18.18 -9.31 -0.55
CA HIS A 518 17.33 -10.38 -0.03
C HIS A 518 18.16 -11.64 0.34
N GLU A 519 19.46 -11.65 0.04
CA GLU A 519 20.32 -12.80 0.34
C GLU A 519 20.50 -12.97 1.85
N GLY A 520 20.31 -14.19 2.34
CA GLY A 520 20.49 -14.57 3.74
C GLY A 520 19.39 -14.07 4.69
N LEU A 521 18.28 -13.57 4.17
CA LEU A 521 17.16 -13.09 4.95
C LEU A 521 16.44 -14.27 5.61
N VAL A 522 16.25 -14.21 6.93
CA VAL A 522 15.61 -15.28 7.72
C VAL A 522 14.11 -15.19 7.57
N THR A 523 13.47 -16.24 7.05
CA THR A 523 12.01 -16.32 6.95
C THR A 523 11.40 -17.16 8.05
N HIS A 524 12.06 -18.25 8.46
CA HIS A 524 11.62 -19.10 9.57
C HIS A 524 12.75 -19.23 10.59
N TYR A 525 12.39 -19.22 11.85
CA TYR A 525 13.35 -19.19 12.93
C TYR A 525 12.97 -20.08 14.11
N THR A 526 13.99 -20.52 14.85
CA THR A 526 13.87 -21.02 16.22
C THR A 526 14.81 -20.25 17.13
N LEU A 527 14.28 -19.73 18.25
CA LEU A 527 15.04 -19.00 19.25
C LEU A 527 15.21 -19.86 20.52
N TRP A 528 16.44 -19.94 21.00
CA TRP A 528 16.84 -20.73 22.17
C TRP A 528 17.49 -19.85 23.20
N ALA A 529 17.37 -20.22 24.49
CA ALA A 529 18.02 -19.58 25.60
C ALA A 529 18.84 -20.59 26.42
N SER A 530 19.99 -20.16 26.94
CA SER A 530 20.82 -20.94 27.84
C SER A 530 21.48 -20.04 28.89
N ASN A 531 21.85 -20.61 30.06
CA ASN A 531 22.60 -19.92 31.10
C ASN A 531 24.00 -20.56 31.34
N ASP A 532 24.27 -21.69 30.69
CA ASP A 532 25.49 -22.50 30.96
C ASP A 532 26.13 -23.11 29.71
N TRP A 533 25.65 -22.80 28.50
CA TRP A 533 26.06 -23.34 27.19
C TRP A 533 25.78 -24.85 27.00
N LYS A 534 25.19 -25.52 27.99
CA LYS A 534 24.92 -26.96 27.95
C LYS A 534 23.46 -27.27 27.78
N GLU A 535 22.63 -26.64 28.60
CA GLU A 535 21.18 -26.81 28.55
C GLU A 535 20.53 -25.68 27.77
N TRP A 536 19.74 -26.04 26.76
CA TRP A 536 19.05 -25.12 25.88
C TRP A 536 17.54 -25.27 26.01
N GLN A 537 16.89 -24.18 26.30
CA GLN A 537 15.44 -24.10 26.32
C GLN A 537 14.97 -23.37 25.06
N LYS A 538 14.02 -23.98 24.32
CA LYS A 538 13.35 -23.30 23.22
C LYS A 538 12.49 -22.18 23.79
N VAL A 539 12.67 -20.95 23.28
CA VAL A 539 11.93 -19.75 23.71
C VAL A 539 10.79 -19.46 22.76
N ALA A 540 11.06 -19.51 21.45
CA ALA A 540 10.10 -19.24 20.42
C ALA A 540 10.48 -19.93 19.11
N SER A 541 9.54 -20.11 18.22
CA SER A 541 9.77 -20.45 16.81
C SER A 541 8.61 -19.93 15.98
N GLY A 542 8.84 -19.64 14.72
CA GLY A 542 7.80 -19.15 13.83
C GLY A 542 8.35 -18.66 12.50
N GLU A 543 7.48 -17.96 11.79
CA GLU A 543 7.76 -17.26 10.56
C GLU A 543 7.90 -15.75 10.83
N PHE A 544 8.85 -15.10 10.16
CA PHE A 544 8.86 -13.65 10.05
C PHE A 544 7.99 -13.25 8.86
N SER A 545 6.76 -12.88 9.17
CA SER A 545 5.72 -12.67 8.18
C SER A 545 6.07 -11.59 7.17
N ASN A 546 5.88 -11.89 5.89
CA ASN A 546 6.07 -10.98 4.75
C ASN A 546 7.43 -10.25 4.70
N ILE A 547 8.46 -10.81 5.32
CA ILE A 547 9.74 -10.12 5.52
C ILE A 547 10.48 -9.84 4.21
N VAL A 548 10.21 -10.61 3.15
CA VAL A 548 10.84 -10.44 1.83
C VAL A 548 10.40 -9.15 1.15
N ASN A 549 9.09 -8.88 1.17
CA ASN A 549 8.50 -7.72 0.49
C ASN A 549 8.30 -6.51 1.42
N ASN A 550 8.39 -6.75 2.73
CA ASN A 550 8.28 -5.74 3.77
C ASN A 550 9.39 -5.94 4.84
N PRO A 551 10.66 -5.62 4.52
CA PRO A 551 11.82 -5.87 5.38
C PRO A 551 11.88 -4.86 6.54
N ILE A 552 10.91 -4.90 7.44
CA ILE A 552 10.83 -4.07 8.65
C ILE A 552 11.40 -4.81 9.87
N TRP A 553 11.59 -4.10 10.99
CA TRP A 553 11.87 -4.73 12.27
C TRP A 553 10.84 -5.81 12.60
N GLN A 554 11.31 -7.01 12.83
CA GLN A 554 10.53 -8.13 13.36
C GLN A 554 10.74 -8.23 14.86
N THR A 555 9.70 -8.55 15.61
CA THR A 555 9.77 -8.65 17.08
C THR A 555 9.24 -10.00 17.53
N ILE A 556 10.10 -10.78 18.18
CA ILE A 556 9.72 -12.01 18.88
C ILE A 556 9.42 -11.62 20.32
N GLN A 557 8.14 -11.42 20.63
CA GLN A 557 7.67 -11.13 21.98
C GLN A 557 7.60 -12.42 22.79
N PHE A 558 8.16 -12.44 24.00
CA PHE A 558 8.09 -13.61 24.89
C PHE A 558 6.80 -13.57 25.72
N GLU A 559 6.22 -14.73 25.99
CA GLU A 559 5.03 -14.85 26.85
C GLU A 559 5.26 -14.30 28.26
N ALA A 560 6.47 -14.46 28.77
CA ALA A 560 6.90 -13.91 30.04
C ALA A 560 8.39 -13.49 29.95
N PRO A 561 8.82 -12.52 30.80
CA PRO A 561 10.23 -12.17 30.87
C PRO A 561 11.11 -13.39 31.20
N ILE A 562 12.17 -13.60 30.42
CA ILE A 562 13.12 -14.68 30.65
C ILE A 562 14.45 -14.15 31.22
N LYS A 563 15.07 -14.94 32.08
CA LYS A 563 16.44 -14.70 32.59
C LYS A 563 17.41 -15.54 31.78
N VAL A 564 18.28 -14.89 31.01
CA VAL A 564 19.14 -15.58 30.04
C VAL A 564 20.53 -14.97 30.03
N LYS A 565 21.54 -15.82 29.84
CA LYS A 565 22.94 -15.43 29.61
C LYS A 565 23.29 -15.53 28.12
N ILE A 566 22.76 -16.52 27.41
CA ILE A 566 23.05 -16.76 26.00
C ILE A 566 21.75 -16.96 25.23
N LEU A 567 21.57 -16.22 24.14
CA LEU A 567 20.54 -16.47 23.13
C LEU A 567 21.15 -17.11 21.89
N ARG A 568 20.39 -18.00 21.24
CA ARG A 568 20.75 -18.59 19.97
C ARG A 568 19.56 -18.45 19.02
N LEU A 569 19.79 -17.79 17.88
CA LEU A 569 18.85 -17.74 16.77
C LEU A 569 19.28 -18.74 15.70
N ASP A 570 18.46 -19.73 15.44
CA ASP A 570 18.60 -20.66 14.32
C ASP A 570 17.73 -20.16 13.15
N ALA A 571 18.31 -19.98 11.97
CA ALA A 571 17.57 -19.73 10.73
C ALA A 571 17.14 -21.07 10.14
N ASP A 572 15.90 -21.44 10.39
CA ASP A 572 15.32 -22.69 9.89
C ASP A 572 15.14 -22.64 8.36
N HIS A 573 14.84 -21.43 7.84
CA HIS A 573 14.77 -21.17 6.40
C HIS A 573 15.31 -19.78 6.05
N LEU A 574 16.04 -19.70 4.93
CA LEU A 574 16.55 -18.47 4.32
C LEU A 574 15.92 -18.28 2.93
N THR A 575 15.78 -17.04 2.49
CA THR A 575 15.32 -16.73 1.12
C THR A 575 16.28 -17.27 0.07
N ASP A 576 17.55 -16.87 0.18
CA ASP A 576 18.65 -17.24 -0.71
C ASP A 576 19.94 -17.35 0.11
N GLY A 577 20.93 -18.05 -0.43
CA GLY A 577 22.23 -18.18 0.20
C GLY A 577 22.30 -19.25 1.29
N GLU A 578 23.49 -19.43 1.85
CA GLU A 578 23.78 -20.44 2.87
C GLU A 578 23.98 -19.86 4.27
N ARG A 579 24.05 -18.53 4.37
CA ARG A 579 24.34 -17.81 5.61
C ARG A 579 23.27 -16.78 5.91
N MET A 580 22.79 -16.73 7.18
CA MET A 580 21.87 -15.67 7.60
C MET A 580 22.55 -14.31 7.59
N ALA A 581 21.79 -13.28 7.24
CA ALA A 581 22.18 -11.89 7.24
C ALA A 581 21.14 -11.03 7.99
N PHE A 582 21.60 -9.90 8.52
CA PHE A 582 20.77 -8.88 9.16
C PHE A 582 21.51 -7.53 9.16
N ASP A 583 20.76 -6.43 9.24
CA ASP A 583 21.35 -5.11 9.43
C ASP A 583 21.51 -4.80 10.92
N ASP A 584 20.57 -5.25 11.76
CA ASP A 584 20.67 -5.06 13.22
C ASP A 584 19.88 -6.13 14.00
N VAL A 585 20.25 -6.32 15.26
CA VAL A 585 19.52 -7.11 16.25
C VAL A 585 19.47 -6.39 17.58
N GLU A 586 18.32 -6.48 18.25
CA GLU A 586 18.11 -5.86 19.56
C GLU A 586 17.50 -6.86 20.55
N VAL A 587 17.72 -6.64 21.83
CA VAL A 587 16.94 -7.24 22.90
C VAL A 587 16.19 -6.17 23.67
N VAL A 588 14.99 -6.52 24.12
CA VAL A 588 14.14 -5.63 24.91
C VAL A 588 14.15 -6.14 26.35
N GLY A 589 14.52 -5.28 27.29
CA GLY A 589 14.41 -5.56 28.73
C GLY A 589 13.05 -5.13 29.29
N PRO A 590 12.69 -5.56 30.51
CA PRO A 590 11.46 -5.12 31.14
C PRO A 590 11.46 -3.62 31.35
N ALA A 591 10.28 -3.00 31.27
CA ALA A 591 10.09 -1.60 31.56
C ALA A 591 10.64 -1.26 32.95
N LEU A 592 11.43 -0.19 33.07
CA LEU A 592 11.89 0.30 34.35
C LEU A 592 10.64 0.65 35.18
N LYS A 593 10.43 -0.03 36.30
CA LYS A 593 9.42 0.40 37.28
C LYS A 593 9.79 1.83 37.69
N ARG A 594 8.94 2.80 37.37
CA ARG A 594 9.01 4.17 37.89
C ARG A 594 8.64 4.19 39.36
#